data_688e299b27e5bffc914b7ee6811c73c2
#
_entry.id   688e299b27e5bffc914b7ee6811c73c2
#
_cell.length_a   1.000
_cell.length_b   1.000
_cell.length_c   1.000
_cell.angle_alpha   90.00
_cell.angle_beta   90.00
_cell.angle_gamma   90.00
#
_symmetry.space_group_name_H-M   'P 1'
#
loop_
_entity.id
_entity.type
_entity.pdbx_description
1 polymer ?
#
loop_
_entity_poly.entity_id
_entity_poly.type
_entity_poly.pdbx_seq_one_letter_code
_entity_poly.pdbx_strand_id
1 'polypeptide(L)'
;MKILGIDEAVRGSVLGPLVVSGVVLEQNRLKYLERLGLKDSKKISPQRRIALSRKIERIAECHTIHITAKDIDRLRSRDVNLNEIEKIAINRIIRESAPSTCFIDSIDIKPERLTIELETIHPDVKVVAEHKADDRYPIVSAASIIAKVERDRAIQEIKKKYKDIGSGYPSDPKTIKFLKNIPPGDLPDFIRRSWATVEKIVG
;
A
#
# COMPACT_ATOMS: atom_id res chain seq x y z
N MET A 1 -3.06 22.34 -12.47
CA MET A 1 -2.03 21.87 -11.51
C MET A 1 -2.41 20.46 -11.06
N LYS A 2 -1.58 19.46 -11.37
CA LYS A 2 -1.80 18.07 -10.94
C LYS A 2 -1.41 17.90 -9.47
N ILE A 3 -2.27 17.26 -8.70
CA ILE A 3 -1.98 16.81 -7.34
C ILE A 3 -2.02 15.29 -7.28
N LEU A 4 -1.17 14.71 -6.42
CA LEU A 4 -1.02 13.28 -6.19
C LEU A 4 -1.24 12.98 -4.71
N GLY A 5 -2.01 11.95 -4.39
CA GLY A 5 -2.06 11.36 -3.05
C GLY A 5 -1.51 9.95 -3.08
N ILE A 6 -0.67 9.59 -2.11
CA ILE A 6 -0.07 8.26 -1.98
C ILE A 6 -0.38 7.66 -0.62
N ASP A 7 -0.72 6.37 -0.61
CA ASP A 7 -0.86 5.54 0.59
C ASP A 7 -0.50 4.08 0.26
N GLU A 8 -0.24 3.29 1.28
CA GLU A 8 0.04 1.87 1.15
C GLU A 8 -1.01 0.99 1.85
N ALA A 9 -1.01 -0.27 1.52
CA ALA A 9 -1.81 -1.28 2.21
C ALA A 9 -0.95 -2.47 2.62
N VAL A 10 -1.19 -2.92 3.86
CA VAL A 10 -0.70 -4.19 4.42
C VAL A 10 0.80 -4.32 4.64
N ARG A 11 1.39 -3.28 5.13
CA ARG A 11 2.78 -3.30 5.58
C ARG A 11 3.09 -4.46 6.55
N GLY A 12 2.20 -4.73 7.52
CA GLY A 12 2.38 -5.75 8.55
C GLY A 12 1.88 -7.16 8.20
N SER A 13 1.40 -7.41 6.97
CA SER A 13 0.94 -8.74 6.56
C SER A 13 2.12 -9.70 6.34
N VAL A 14 1.93 -10.98 6.66
CA VAL A 14 2.89 -12.07 6.38
C VAL A 14 2.61 -12.76 5.04
N LEU A 15 1.43 -12.50 4.45
CA LEU A 15 0.99 -13.07 3.16
C LEU A 15 0.66 -11.97 2.15
N GLY A 16 1.00 -12.22 0.90
CA GLY A 16 0.64 -11.39 -0.24
C GLY A 16 1.54 -10.16 -0.44
N PRO A 17 1.26 -9.36 -1.47
CA PRO A 17 2.07 -8.20 -1.81
C PRO A 17 1.88 -7.06 -0.80
N LEU A 18 2.88 -6.19 -0.69
CA LEU A 18 2.71 -4.84 -0.23
C LEU A 18 2.22 -4.00 -1.41
N VAL A 19 1.17 -3.23 -1.21
CA VAL A 19 0.55 -2.44 -2.28
C VAL A 19 0.71 -0.96 -1.97
N VAL A 20 1.36 -0.23 -2.87
CA VAL A 20 1.48 1.23 -2.82
C VAL A 20 0.64 1.80 -3.96
N SER A 21 -0.26 2.72 -3.65
CA SER A 21 -1.12 3.34 -4.64
C SER A 21 -1.00 4.86 -4.65
N GLY A 22 -1.05 5.43 -5.85
CA GLY A 22 -1.14 6.86 -6.08
C GLY A 22 -2.43 7.21 -6.82
N VAL A 23 -3.09 8.26 -6.40
CA VAL A 23 -4.25 8.84 -7.07
C VAL A 23 -3.91 10.24 -7.53
N VAL A 24 -4.08 10.50 -8.83
CA VAL A 24 -3.71 11.76 -9.48
C VAL A 24 -4.93 12.43 -10.07
N LEU A 25 -5.05 13.72 -9.86
CA LEU A 25 -6.08 14.52 -10.53
C LEU A 25 -5.68 16.00 -10.60
N GLU A 26 -6.37 16.75 -11.43
CA GLU A 26 -6.28 18.21 -11.44
C GLU A 26 -6.87 18.79 -10.14
N GLN A 27 -6.18 19.74 -9.51
CA GLN A 27 -6.56 20.31 -8.22
C GLN A 27 -7.98 20.85 -8.19
N ASN A 28 -8.45 21.46 -9.28
CA ASN A 28 -9.83 21.96 -9.41
C ASN A 28 -10.90 20.86 -9.39
N ARG A 29 -10.51 19.59 -9.55
CA ARG A 29 -11.37 18.40 -9.48
C ARG A 29 -11.42 17.76 -8.09
N LEU A 30 -10.63 18.23 -7.11
CA LEU A 30 -10.58 17.67 -5.75
C LEU A 30 -11.98 17.60 -5.10
N LYS A 31 -12.84 18.60 -5.36
CA LYS A 31 -14.24 18.63 -4.91
C LYS A 31 -15.05 17.38 -5.25
N TYR A 32 -14.69 16.65 -6.31
CA TYR A 32 -15.39 15.40 -6.67
C TYR A 32 -15.01 14.25 -5.72
N LEU A 33 -13.74 14.17 -5.29
CA LEU A 33 -13.33 13.22 -4.24
C LEU A 33 -13.97 13.56 -2.89
N GLU A 34 -14.02 14.82 -2.51
CA GLU A 34 -14.66 15.28 -1.26
C GLU A 34 -16.12 14.84 -1.17
N ARG A 35 -16.87 14.96 -2.30
CA ARG A 35 -18.28 14.52 -2.40
C ARG A 35 -18.49 13.01 -2.27
N LEU A 36 -17.45 12.19 -2.47
CA LEU A 36 -17.55 10.73 -2.27
C LEU A 36 -17.59 10.34 -0.79
N GLY A 37 -17.28 11.26 0.13
CA GLY A 37 -17.31 11.00 1.57
C GLY A 37 -16.28 9.94 1.98
N LEU A 38 -15.02 10.10 1.56
CA LEU A 38 -13.94 9.12 1.75
C LEU A 38 -13.38 9.09 3.17
N LYS A 39 -13.84 9.97 4.06
CA LYS A 39 -13.42 9.99 5.46
C LYS A 39 -13.67 8.65 6.15
N ASP A 40 -12.81 8.28 7.09
CA ASP A 40 -12.87 7.03 7.84
C ASP A 40 -12.72 5.77 6.94
N SER A 41 -11.80 5.77 5.98
CA SER A 41 -11.55 4.63 5.09
C SER A 41 -11.36 3.29 5.85
N LYS A 42 -10.89 3.37 7.10
CA LYS A 42 -10.69 2.24 8.01
C LYS A 42 -12.00 1.58 8.48
N LYS A 43 -13.10 2.34 8.51
CA LYS A 43 -14.45 1.87 8.92
C LYS A 43 -15.33 1.45 7.74
N ILE A 44 -14.87 1.64 6.51
CA ILE A 44 -15.62 1.32 5.30
C ILE A 44 -15.61 -0.19 5.06
N SER A 45 -16.80 -0.79 4.85
CA SER A 45 -16.90 -2.22 4.52
C SER A 45 -16.19 -2.56 3.20
N PRO A 46 -15.74 -3.81 3.01
CA PRO A 46 -15.09 -4.22 1.75
C PRO A 46 -15.93 -3.94 0.51
N GLN A 47 -17.25 -4.18 0.56
CA GLN A 47 -18.17 -3.93 -0.56
C GLN A 47 -18.26 -2.44 -0.89
N ARG A 48 -18.37 -1.58 0.13
CA ARG A 48 -18.39 -0.13 -0.06
C ARG A 48 -17.05 0.38 -0.59
N ARG A 49 -15.91 -0.20 -0.15
CA ARG A 49 -14.58 0.13 -0.70
C ARG A 49 -14.49 -0.16 -2.19
N ILE A 50 -14.97 -1.32 -2.65
CA ILE A 50 -15.00 -1.68 -4.07
C ILE A 50 -15.89 -0.70 -4.86
N ALA A 51 -17.04 -0.30 -4.32
CA ALA A 51 -17.89 0.68 -4.99
C ALA A 51 -17.23 2.07 -5.09
N LEU A 52 -16.51 2.49 -4.05
CA LEU A 52 -15.77 3.75 -4.04
C LEU A 52 -14.56 3.71 -4.97
N SER A 53 -13.80 2.62 -5.03
CA SER A 53 -12.64 2.51 -5.93
C SER A 53 -13.06 2.71 -7.39
N ARG A 54 -14.17 2.09 -7.82
CA ARG A 54 -14.72 2.27 -9.17
C ARG A 54 -15.11 3.73 -9.46
N LYS A 55 -15.59 4.48 -8.45
CA LYS A 55 -15.90 5.91 -8.62
C LYS A 55 -14.62 6.75 -8.69
N ILE A 56 -13.62 6.44 -7.87
CA ILE A 56 -12.31 7.11 -7.90
C ILE A 56 -11.66 6.92 -9.27
N GLU A 57 -11.59 5.68 -9.78
CA GLU A 57 -11.02 5.33 -11.08
C GLU A 57 -11.69 6.03 -12.29
N ARG A 58 -12.95 6.47 -12.14
CA ARG A 58 -13.66 7.25 -13.18
C ARG A 58 -13.31 8.74 -13.20
N ILE A 59 -12.80 9.28 -12.10
CA ILE A 59 -12.57 10.72 -11.95
C ILE A 59 -11.11 11.09 -11.79
N ALA A 60 -10.25 10.10 -11.52
CA ALA A 60 -8.82 10.27 -11.26
C ALA A 60 -8.01 9.19 -11.97
N GLU A 61 -6.77 9.49 -12.29
CA GLU A 61 -5.78 8.52 -12.73
C GLU A 61 -5.23 7.78 -11.50
N CYS A 62 -5.15 6.45 -11.57
CA CYS A 62 -4.69 5.62 -10.45
C CYS A 62 -3.45 4.82 -10.87
N HIS A 63 -2.39 4.94 -10.09
CA HIS A 63 -1.16 4.15 -10.22
C HIS A 63 -1.08 3.19 -9.05
N THR A 64 -0.81 1.91 -9.31
CA THR A 64 -0.68 0.92 -8.24
C THR A 64 0.53 0.03 -8.50
N ILE A 65 1.36 -0.11 -7.47
CA ILE A 65 2.54 -0.97 -7.50
C ILE A 65 2.35 -2.08 -6.48
N HIS A 66 2.38 -3.33 -6.97
CA HIS A 66 2.39 -4.52 -6.15
C HIS A 66 3.83 -4.97 -5.95
N ILE A 67 4.34 -4.85 -4.72
CA ILE A 67 5.65 -5.38 -4.35
C ILE A 67 5.43 -6.78 -3.81
N THR A 68 5.84 -7.80 -4.58
CA THR A 68 5.57 -9.20 -4.22
C THR A 68 6.33 -9.61 -2.95
N ALA A 69 5.84 -10.63 -2.25
CA ALA A 69 6.54 -11.17 -1.08
C ALA A 69 7.97 -11.60 -1.44
N LYS A 70 8.14 -12.22 -2.61
CA LYS A 70 9.45 -12.62 -3.13
C LYS A 70 10.40 -11.44 -3.38
N ASP A 71 9.90 -10.33 -3.94
CA ASP A 71 10.71 -9.13 -4.14
C ASP A 71 11.09 -8.46 -2.82
N ILE A 72 10.16 -8.44 -1.86
CA ILE A 72 10.43 -7.95 -0.51
C ILE A 72 11.56 -8.78 0.13
N ASP A 73 11.44 -10.10 0.13
CA ASP A 73 12.44 -10.99 0.73
C ASP A 73 13.81 -10.85 0.04
N ARG A 74 13.82 -10.74 -1.30
CA ARG A 74 15.04 -10.51 -2.09
C ARG A 74 15.73 -9.19 -1.74
N LEU A 75 14.97 -8.12 -1.54
CA LEU A 75 15.53 -6.81 -1.17
C LEU A 75 16.01 -6.82 0.30
N ARG A 76 15.23 -7.39 1.19
CA ARG A 76 15.62 -7.52 2.60
C ARG A 76 16.88 -8.38 2.81
N SER A 77 17.09 -9.42 2.01
CA SER A 77 18.33 -10.20 2.03
C SER A 77 19.59 -9.42 1.60
N ARG A 78 19.40 -8.21 1.06
CA ARG A 78 20.45 -7.23 0.70
C ARG A 78 20.48 -6.04 1.67
N ASP A 79 19.97 -6.21 2.88
CA ASP A 79 19.88 -5.17 3.92
C ASP A 79 19.03 -3.95 3.56
N VAL A 80 18.16 -4.05 2.53
CA VAL A 80 17.21 -3.00 2.19
C VAL A 80 16.01 -3.10 3.14
N ASN A 81 15.81 -2.10 3.99
CA ASN A 81 14.69 -2.10 4.92
C ASN A 81 13.35 -1.79 4.23
N LEU A 82 12.23 -2.03 4.93
CA LEU A 82 10.91 -1.89 4.36
C LEU A 82 10.58 -0.46 3.92
N ASN A 83 11.04 0.56 4.65
CA ASN A 83 10.85 1.96 4.26
C ASN A 83 11.53 2.25 2.92
N GLU A 84 12.74 1.74 2.70
CA GLU A 84 13.44 1.91 1.41
C GLU A 84 12.71 1.20 0.27
N ILE A 85 12.17 0.01 0.52
CA ILE A 85 11.36 -0.72 -0.45
C ILE A 85 10.12 0.08 -0.87
N GLU A 86 9.42 0.67 0.10
CA GLU A 86 8.25 1.52 -0.15
C GLU A 86 8.63 2.81 -0.89
N LYS A 87 9.75 3.44 -0.53
CA LYS A 87 10.25 4.63 -1.22
C LYS A 87 10.55 4.38 -2.69
N ILE A 88 11.03 3.20 -3.07
CA ILE A 88 11.22 2.83 -4.48
C ILE A 88 9.88 2.94 -5.24
N ALA A 89 8.79 2.41 -4.67
CA ALA A 89 7.47 2.48 -5.28
C ALA A 89 6.94 3.93 -5.30
N ILE A 90 7.09 4.68 -4.22
CA ILE A 90 6.68 6.08 -4.12
C ILE A 90 7.38 6.91 -5.20
N ASN A 91 8.72 6.80 -5.31
CA ASN A 91 9.51 7.52 -6.32
C ASN A 91 9.06 7.20 -7.75
N ARG A 92 8.74 5.94 -8.02
CA ARG A 92 8.23 5.52 -9.32
C ARG A 92 6.87 6.17 -9.62
N ILE A 93 5.94 6.16 -8.66
CA ILE A 93 4.62 6.78 -8.83
C ILE A 93 4.75 8.29 -9.06
N ILE A 94 5.59 8.99 -8.29
CA ILE A 94 5.82 10.45 -8.47
C ILE A 94 6.36 10.73 -9.87
N ARG A 95 7.34 9.97 -10.35
CA ARG A 95 7.94 10.14 -11.66
C ARG A 95 6.94 9.89 -12.81
N GLU A 96 6.12 8.82 -12.71
CA GLU A 96 5.12 8.48 -13.72
C GLU A 96 3.97 9.49 -13.76
N SER A 97 3.58 10.04 -12.61
CA SER A 97 2.45 10.98 -12.46
C SER A 97 2.82 12.41 -12.81
N ALA A 98 4.08 12.79 -12.60
CA ALA A 98 4.60 14.16 -12.73
C ALA A 98 3.69 15.24 -12.09
N PRO A 99 3.42 15.14 -10.77
CA PRO A 99 2.52 16.07 -10.08
C PRO A 99 3.26 17.38 -9.74
N SER A 100 2.51 18.47 -9.53
CA SER A 100 3.04 19.69 -8.92
C SER A 100 3.13 19.60 -7.39
N THR A 101 2.22 18.82 -6.78
CA THR A 101 2.20 18.58 -5.32
C THR A 101 1.85 17.13 -5.04
N CYS A 102 2.58 16.51 -4.11
CA CYS A 102 2.38 15.15 -3.66
C CYS A 102 2.06 15.11 -2.15
N PHE A 103 0.94 14.51 -1.77
CA PHE A 103 0.54 14.26 -0.39
C PHE A 103 0.75 12.79 -0.08
N ILE A 104 1.41 12.45 1.03
CA ILE A 104 1.78 11.07 1.37
C ILE A 104 1.41 10.75 2.81
N ASP A 105 0.75 9.61 3.06
CA ASP A 105 0.71 9.04 4.41
C ASP A 105 2.10 8.52 4.74
N SER A 106 2.72 9.13 5.78
CA SER A 106 4.15 8.95 6.02
C SER A 106 4.45 7.56 6.57
N ILE A 107 5.36 6.89 5.89
CA ILE A 107 5.97 5.61 6.30
C ILE A 107 7.15 5.81 7.26
N ASP A 108 7.69 7.01 7.35
CA ASP A 108 8.82 7.34 8.24
C ASP A 108 8.32 7.83 9.60
N ILE A 109 9.06 7.51 10.66
CA ILE A 109 8.81 8.01 12.02
C ILE A 109 8.90 9.54 12.07
N LYS A 110 9.77 10.13 11.22
CA LYS A 110 9.93 11.57 11.04
C LYS A 110 9.50 11.97 9.63
N PRO A 111 8.24 12.39 9.42
CA PRO A 111 7.71 12.73 8.10
C PRO A 111 8.55 13.76 7.33
N GLU A 112 9.19 14.69 8.04
CA GLU A 112 10.03 15.74 7.46
C GLU A 112 11.22 15.16 6.71
N ARG A 113 11.76 14.01 7.16
CA ARG A 113 12.87 13.33 6.47
C ARG A 113 12.44 12.81 5.11
N LEU A 114 11.24 12.21 5.04
CA LEU A 114 10.67 11.71 3.79
C LEU A 114 10.39 12.87 2.83
N THR A 115 9.84 14.00 3.35
CA THR A 115 9.62 15.21 2.56
C THR A 115 10.91 15.71 1.92
N ILE A 116 11.96 15.94 2.71
CA ILE A 116 13.26 16.48 2.23
C ILE A 116 13.88 15.52 1.21
N GLU A 117 13.86 14.22 1.49
CA GLU A 117 14.43 13.21 0.59
C GLU A 117 13.72 13.19 -0.77
N LEU A 118 12.40 13.19 -0.78
CA LEU A 118 11.63 13.16 -2.02
C LEU A 118 11.73 14.48 -2.81
N GLU A 119 11.74 15.63 -2.15
CA GLU A 119 11.94 16.93 -2.81
C GLU A 119 13.35 17.07 -3.37
N THR A 120 14.35 16.43 -2.75
CA THR A 120 15.72 16.37 -3.29
C THR A 120 15.76 15.56 -4.59
N ILE A 121 15.02 14.45 -4.67
CA ILE A 121 14.95 13.58 -5.86
C ILE A 121 14.05 14.20 -6.95
N HIS A 122 13.00 14.90 -6.53
CA HIS A 122 11.98 15.50 -7.40
C HIS A 122 11.85 17.01 -7.12
N PRO A 123 12.83 17.85 -7.54
CA PRO A 123 12.90 19.27 -7.15
C PRO A 123 11.73 20.12 -7.64
N ASP A 124 11.02 19.67 -8.67
CA ASP A 124 9.84 20.36 -9.23
C ASP A 124 8.52 19.95 -8.55
N VAL A 125 8.58 19.07 -7.56
CA VAL A 125 7.40 18.53 -6.85
C VAL A 125 7.42 18.99 -5.40
N LYS A 126 6.38 19.71 -4.97
CA LYS A 126 6.18 20.00 -3.56
C LYS A 126 5.68 18.73 -2.86
N VAL A 127 6.35 18.27 -1.81
CA VAL A 127 5.96 17.08 -1.04
C VAL A 127 5.42 17.46 0.33
N VAL A 128 4.31 16.85 0.72
CA VAL A 128 3.69 16.96 2.05
C VAL A 128 3.52 15.55 2.59
N ALA A 129 4.48 15.10 3.40
CA ALA A 129 4.40 13.82 4.10
C ALA A 129 3.94 14.07 5.55
N GLU A 130 2.87 13.40 5.97
CA GLU A 130 2.30 13.51 7.31
C GLU A 130 1.78 12.16 7.78
N HIS A 131 1.82 11.92 9.11
CA HIS A 131 1.13 10.78 9.69
C HIS A 131 -0.38 10.98 9.62
N LYS A 132 -1.11 9.92 9.25
CA LYS A 132 -2.57 9.93 9.06
C LYS A 132 -3.02 10.95 8.02
N ALA A 133 -2.25 11.10 6.95
CA ALA A 133 -2.62 11.98 5.85
C ALA A 133 -3.90 11.49 5.15
N ASP A 134 -4.21 10.19 5.22
CA ASP A 134 -5.46 9.60 4.75
C ASP A 134 -6.71 10.15 5.48
N ASP A 135 -6.58 10.61 6.73
CA ASP A 135 -7.66 11.25 7.49
C ASP A 135 -7.84 12.74 7.12
N ARG A 136 -6.78 13.40 6.61
CA ARG A 136 -6.75 14.84 6.34
C ARG A 136 -7.00 15.19 4.88
N TYR A 137 -6.40 14.44 3.96
CA TYR A 137 -6.39 14.74 2.54
C TYR A 137 -7.26 13.75 1.76
N PRO A 138 -8.37 14.19 1.14
CA PRO A 138 -9.24 13.30 0.36
C PRO A 138 -8.52 12.53 -0.74
N ILE A 139 -7.44 13.10 -1.31
CA ILE A 139 -6.65 12.45 -2.34
C ILE A 139 -5.82 11.28 -1.79
N VAL A 140 -5.32 11.38 -0.55
CA VAL A 140 -4.61 10.29 0.14
C VAL A 140 -5.61 9.23 0.61
N SER A 141 -6.78 9.65 1.12
CA SER A 141 -7.88 8.73 1.44
C SER A 141 -8.32 7.92 0.21
N ALA A 142 -8.36 8.53 -0.97
CA ALA A 142 -8.64 7.84 -2.22
C ALA A 142 -7.54 6.79 -2.54
N ALA A 143 -6.27 7.15 -2.40
CA ALA A 143 -5.15 6.23 -2.59
C ALA A 143 -5.21 5.04 -1.60
N SER A 144 -5.54 5.30 -0.34
CA SER A 144 -5.78 4.27 0.69
C SER A 144 -6.85 3.25 0.28
N ILE A 145 -7.97 3.73 -0.28
CA ILE A 145 -9.05 2.88 -0.75
C ILE A 145 -8.58 2.02 -1.93
N ILE A 146 -7.89 2.60 -2.92
CA ILE A 146 -7.34 1.85 -4.06
C ILE A 146 -6.35 0.79 -3.58
N ALA A 147 -5.39 1.15 -2.73
CA ALA A 147 -4.39 0.21 -2.21
C ALA A 147 -5.04 -0.98 -1.48
N LYS A 148 -6.05 -0.73 -0.64
CA LYS A 148 -6.78 -1.77 0.10
C LYS A 148 -7.59 -2.69 -0.82
N VAL A 149 -8.24 -2.15 -1.84
CA VAL A 149 -9.01 -2.94 -2.82
C VAL A 149 -8.07 -3.83 -3.65
N GLU A 150 -6.98 -3.28 -4.13
CA GLU A 150 -5.99 -4.03 -4.91
C GLU A 150 -5.32 -5.14 -4.10
N ARG A 151 -5.01 -4.84 -2.84
CA ARG A 151 -4.52 -5.86 -1.90
C ARG A 151 -5.53 -6.97 -1.66
N ASP A 152 -6.78 -6.61 -1.40
CA ASP A 152 -7.83 -7.58 -1.14
C ASP A 152 -8.07 -8.47 -2.38
N ARG A 153 -7.98 -7.93 -3.59
CA ARG A 153 -7.99 -8.70 -4.85
C ARG A 153 -6.82 -9.70 -4.89
N ALA A 154 -5.60 -9.27 -4.59
CA ALA A 154 -4.43 -10.16 -4.58
C ALA A 154 -4.60 -11.32 -3.58
N ILE A 155 -5.13 -11.07 -2.39
CA ILE A 155 -5.43 -12.12 -1.41
C ILE A 155 -6.54 -13.06 -1.90
N GLN A 156 -7.57 -12.56 -2.58
CA GLN A 156 -8.61 -13.42 -3.15
C GLN A 156 -8.05 -14.35 -4.24
N GLU A 157 -7.12 -13.88 -5.07
CA GLU A 157 -6.44 -14.74 -6.05
C GLU A 157 -5.63 -15.86 -5.37
N ILE A 158 -4.95 -15.56 -4.26
CA ILE A 158 -4.24 -16.57 -3.47
C ILE A 158 -5.26 -17.58 -2.90
N LYS A 159 -6.39 -17.12 -2.37
CA LYS A 159 -7.45 -17.97 -1.79
C LYS A 159 -8.10 -18.94 -2.78
N LYS A 160 -8.06 -18.65 -4.08
CA LYS A 160 -8.53 -19.60 -5.09
C LYS A 160 -7.70 -20.88 -5.14
N LYS A 161 -6.39 -20.77 -4.85
CA LYS A 161 -5.43 -21.89 -4.88
C LYS A 161 -5.19 -22.50 -3.50
N TYR A 162 -5.21 -21.66 -2.46
CA TYR A 162 -4.89 -22.05 -1.08
C TYR A 162 -6.06 -21.71 -0.17
N LYS A 163 -6.75 -22.75 0.34
CA LYS A 163 -7.86 -22.59 1.26
C LYS A 163 -7.38 -22.22 2.66
N ASP A 164 -8.22 -21.55 3.42
CA ASP A 164 -8.03 -21.25 4.84
C ASP A 164 -6.77 -20.47 5.23
N ILE A 165 -6.24 -19.66 4.32
CA ILE A 165 -5.06 -18.82 4.58
C ILE A 165 -5.32 -17.67 5.57
N GLY A 166 -6.59 -17.42 5.94
CA GLY A 166 -6.98 -16.31 6.81
C GLY A 166 -6.87 -14.94 6.12
N SER A 167 -6.62 -13.90 6.92
CA SER A 167 -6.49 -12.51 6.47
C SER A 167 -5.09 -12.16 5.96
N GLY A 168 -4.11 -12.99 6.25
CA GLY A 168 -2.69 -12.74 5.96
C GLY A 168 -1.95 -11.98 7.05
N TYR A 169 -2.61 -11.56 8.13
CA TYR A 169 -1.95 -10.89 9.25
C TYR A 169 -1.48 -11.88 10.32
N PRO A 170 -0.36 -11.60 11.02
CA PRO A 170 0.15 -12.46 12.09
C PRO A 170 -0.77 -12.54 13.31
N SER A 171 -1.70 -11.60 13.47
CA SER A 171 -2.72 -11.61 14.52
C SER A 171 -3.90 -12.54 14.22
N ASP A 172 -4.02 -13.04 12.99
CA ASP A 172 -5.12 -13.93 12.60
C ASP A 172 -4.76 -15.40 12.88
N PRO A 173 -5.50 -16.09 13.79
CA PRO A 173 -5.25 -17.50 14.09
C PRO A 173 -5.30 -18.43 12.87
N LYS A 174 -6.13 -18.12 11.86
CA LYS A 174 -6.21 -18.91 10.62
C LYS A 174 -4.92 -18.78 9.82
N THR A 175 -4.36 -17.57 9.73
CA THR A 175 -3.07 -17.32 9.07
C THR A 175 -1.96 -18.08 9.77
N ILE A 176 -1.89 -18.03 11.10
CA ILE A 176 -0.90 -18.77 11.88
C ILE A 176 -1.05 -20.29 11.69
N LYS A 177 -2.28 -20.81 11.74
CA LYS A 177 -2.55 -22.23 11.48
C LYS A 177 -2.11 -22.65 10.08
N PHE A 178 -2.41 -21.83 9.09
CA PHE A 178 -1.97 -22.08 7.71
C PHE A 178 -0.46 -22.18 7.61
N LEU A 179 0.30 -21.23 8.17
CA LEU A 179 1.76 -21.23 8.16
C LEU A 179 2.35 -22.49 8.85
N LYS A 180 1.78 -22.90 9.99
CA LYS A 180 2.22 -24.11 10.72
C LYS A 180 2.00 -25.43 9.96
N ASN A 181 1.06 -25.45 9.03
CA ASN A 181 0.72 -26.64 8.25
C ASN A 181 1.50 -26.76 6.94
N ILE A 182 2.36 -25.78 6.62
CA ILE A 182 3.20 -25.85 5.42
C ILE A 182 4.46 -26.65 5.75
N PRO A 183 4.80 -27.68 4.95
CA PRO A 183 6.05 -28.40 5.14
C PRO A 183 7.28 -27.48 5.02
N PRO A 184 8.32 -27.65 5.84
CA PRO A 184 9.59 -26.96 5.66
C PRO A 184 10.12 -27.19 4.24
N GLY A 185 10.46 -26.11 3.52
CA GLY A 185 10.96 -26.17 2.16
C GLY A 185 9.88 -25.93 1.06
N ASP A 186 8.60 -26.07 1.38
CA ASP A 186 7.49 -25.87 0.41
C ASP A 186 6.79 -24.52 0.56
N LEU A 187 7.46 -23.51 1.08
CA LEU A 187 6.88 -22.18 1.30
C LEU A 187 6.51 -21.51 -0.04
N PRO A 188 5.23 -21.24 -0.27
CA PRO A 188 4.78 -20.51 -1.45
C PRO A 188 5.39 -19.11 -1.56
N ASP A 189 5.57 -18.63 -2.80
CA ASP A 189 6.19 -17.33 -3.11
C ASP A 189 5.41 -16.10 -2.60
N PHE A 190 4.16 -16.28 -2.17
CA PHE A 190 3.36 -15.21 -1.58
C PHE A 190 3.57 -15.03 -0.08
N ILE A 191 4.40 -15.85 0.58
CA ILE A 191 4.75 -15.74 1.99
C ILE A 191 5.98 -14.86 2.12
N ARG A 192 5.91 -13.85 2.99
CA ARG A 192 7.03 -12.95 3.32
C ARG A 192 7.92 -13.64 4.33
N ARG A 193 8.90 -14.41 3.85
CA ARG A 193 9.79 -15.27 4.65
C ARG A 193 10.62 -14.48 5.65
N SER A 194 11.02 -13.26 5.29
CA SER A 194 11.81 -12.34 6.12
C SER A 194 11.05 -11.67 7.28
N TRP A 195 9.78 -12.05 7.49
CA TRP A 195 9.01 -11.57 8.66
C TRP A 195 9.31 -12.45 9.87
N ALA A 196 9.69 -11.83 11.00
CA ALA A 196 10.04 -12.54 12.23
C ALA A 196 9.00 -13.57 12.69
N THR A 197 7.71 -13.32 12.42
CA THR A 197 6.64 -14.28 12.70
C THR A 197 6.77 -15.54 11.84
N VAL A 198 7.11 -15.38 10.56
CA VAL A 198 7.29 -16.51 9.63
C VAL A 198 8.55 -17.29 9.99
N GLU A 199 9.68 -16.60 10.22
CA GLU A 199 10.93 -17.22 10.65
C GLU A 199 10.77 -18.06 11.91
N LYS A 200 9.99 -17.58 12.91
CA LYS A 200 9.71 -18.34 14.15
C LYS A 200 8.83 -19.58 13.97
N ILE A 201 8.00 -19.61 12.92
CA ILE A 201 7.03 -20.70 12.71
C ILE A 201 7.60 -21.77 11.78
N VAL A 202 8.40 -21.39 10.81
CA VAL A 202 8.82 -22.24 9.68
C VAL A 202 10.33 -22.45 9.64
N GLY A 203 11.11 -21.63 10.41
CA GLY A 203 12.58 -21.69 10.51
C GLY A 203 13.10 -22.80 11.40
#